data_7ed05c7668a114d3c09495b11be14667
#
_entry.id   7ed05c7668a114d3c09495b11be14667
#
_cell.length_a   1.000
_cell.length_b   1.000
_cell.length_c   1.000
_cell.angle_alpha   90.00
_cell.angle_beta   90.00
_cell.angle_gamma   90.00
#
_symmetry.space_group_name_H-M   'P 1'
#
loop_
_entity.id
_entity.type
_entity.pdbx_description
1 polymer ?
#
loop_
_entity_poly.entity_id
_entity_poly.type
_entity_poly.pdbx_seq_one_letter_code
_entity_poly.pdbx_strand_id
1 'polypeptide(L)'
;MVKQHGGRYVREGRWPVPARIELRTRECKVTLDFTHAVITSNVLRIETDMVHGKLFIVGSPGIVIDTDGLNLTYSKLKLRSESAAGDPRLRIEFAGKLLHAKVIEQRP
;
A
#
# COMPACT_ATOMS: atom_id res chain seq x y z
N MET A 1 13.02 -3.83 3.64
CA MET A 1 12.88 -3.74 2.17
C MET A 1 12.39 -5.08 1.63
N VAL A 2 11.37 -5.03 0.78
CA VAL A 2 10.88 -6.21 0.08
C VAL A 2 11.40 -6.17 -1.35
N LYS A 3 12.13 -7.21 -1.74
CA LYS A 3 12.73 -7.31 -3.06
C LYS A 3 12.38 -8.69 -3.61
N GLN A 4 11.48 -8.73 -4.59
CA GLN A 4 10.93 -9.99 -5.06
C GLN A 4 10.64 -9.95 -6.55
N HIS A 5 10.90 -11.05 -7.23
CA HIS A 5 10.58 -11.25 -8.62
C HIS A 5 9.63 -12.44 -8.74
N GLY A 6 8.42 -12.16 -9.21
CA GLY A 6 7.36 -13.18 -9.32
C GLY A 6 6.74 -13.55 -7.99
N GLY A 7 5.65 -14.31 -8.06
CA GLY A 7 4.98 -14.85 -6.89
C GLY A 7 4.13 -13.83 -6.13
N ARG A 8 4.03 -14.06 -4.84
CA ARG A 8 3.22 -13.26 -3.93
C ARG A 8 4.00 -12.83 -2.71
N TYR A 9 3.66 -11.66 -2.21
CA TYR A 9 4.10 -11.19 -0.90
C TYR A 9 2.85 -10.75 -0.14
N VAL A 10 2.64 -11.29 1.06
CA VAL A 10 1.44 -11.01 1.86
C VAL A 10 1.84 -10.65 3.29
N ARG A 11 1.28 -9.55 3.78
CA ARG A 11 1.29 -9.20 5.20
C ARG A 11 -0.14 -9.15 5.68
N GLU A 12 -0.48 -9.99 6.62
CA GLU A 12 -1.84 -10.07 7.18
C GLU A 12 -1.81 -10.43 8.64
N GLY A 13 -2.96 -10.41 9.29
CA GLY A 13 -3.08 -10.71 10.71
C GLY A 13 -2.56 -9.56 11.58
N ARG A 14 -1.97 -9.92 12.72
CA ARG A 14 -1.52 -8.95 13.71
C ARG A 14 -0.05 -8.57 13.52
N TRP A 15 0.29 -8.13 12.34
CA TRP A 15 1.67 -7.72 12.07
C TRP A 15 1.91 -6.28 12.51
N PRO A 16 3.11 -5.97 13.03
CA PRO A 16 3.44 -4.60 13.40
C PRO A 16 3.70 -3.78 12.14
N VAL A 17 3.07 -2.61 12.05
CA VAL A 17 3.25 -1.72 10.91
C VAL A 17 4.50 -0.88 11.15
N PRO A 18 5.53 -1.00 10.30
CA PRO A 18 6.72 -0.17 10.43
C PRO A 18 6.44 1.26 9.99
N ALA A 19 7.37 2.17 10.26
CA ALA A 19 7.25 3.54 9.78
C ALA A 19 7.46 3.66 8.28
N ARG A 20 8.16 2.70 7.68
CA ARG A 20 8.52 2.73 6.27
C ARG A 20 8.58 1.31 5.69
N ILE A 21 8.04 1.17 4.48
CA ILE A 21 8.14 -0.06 3.70
C ILE A 21 8.71 0.31 2.34
N GLU A 22 9.71 -0.44 1.88
CA GLU A 22 10.24 -0.32 0.53
C GLU A 22 9.87 -1.57 -0.27
N LEU A 23 9.22 -1.38 -1.40
CA LEU A 23 8.80 -2.47 -2.29
C LEU A 23 9.55 -2.32 -3.61
N ARG A 24 10.36 -3.32 -3.93
CA ARG A 24 11.02 -3.43 -5.22
C ARG A 24 10.64 -4.77 -5.83
N THR A 25 9.62 -4.76 -6.67
CA THR A 25 9.04 -6.00 -7.18
C THR A 25 8.90 -5.98 -8.68
N ARG A 26 8.99 -7.17 -9.25
CA ARG A 26 8.78 -7.43 -10.67
C ARG A 26 7.83 -8.60 -10.81
N GLU A 27 6.74 -8.40 -11.54
CA GLU A 27 5.74 -9.44 -11.78
C GLU A 27 5.25 -10.09 -10.49
N CYS A 28 5.01 -9.27 -9.47
CA CYS A 28 4.68 -9.74 -8.13
C CYS A 28 3.33 -9.18 -7.69
N LYS A 29 2.58 -9.98 -6.97
CA LYS A 29 1.34 -9.56 -6.32
C LYS A 29 1.62 -9.32 -4.84
N VAL A 30 1.42 -8.09 -4.40
CA VAL A 30 1.66 -7.69 -3.01
C VAL A 30 0.32 -7.41 -2.34
N THR A 31 0.11 -7.96 -1.16
CA THR A 31 -1.08 -7.68 -0.36
C THR A 31 -0.64 -7.21 1.03
N LEU A 32 -1.10 -6.03 1.40
CA LEU A 32 -0.90 -5.48 2.73
C LEU A 32 -2.26 -5.32 3.39
N ASP A 33 -2.55 -6.20 4.33
CA ASP A 33 -3.82 -6.21 5.04
C ASP A 33 -3.64 -5.53 6.40
N PHE A 34 -4.26 -4.36 6.55
CA PHE A 34 -4.18 -3.56 7.76
C PHE A 34 -5.35 -3.80 8.71
N THR A 35 -6.25 -4.74 8.40
CA THR A 35 -7.47 -4.96 9.18
C THR A 35 -7.17 -5.28 10.65
N HIS A 36 -6.18 -6.13 10.90
CA HIS A 36 -5.78 -6.54 12.24
C HIS A 36 -4.35 -6.14 12.58
N ALA A 37 -3.74 -5.27 11.77
CA ALA A 37 -2.36 -4.84 11.97
C ALA A 37 -2.21 -4.04 13.27
N VAL A 38 -1.04 -4.14 13.88
CA VAL A 38 -0.69 -3.35 15.06
C VAL A 38 -0.13 -2.02 14.57
N ILE A 39 -0.90 -0.94 14.77
CA ILE A 39 -0.55 0.39 14.30
C ILE A 39 -0.04 1.20 15.47
N THR A 40 1.25 1.51 15.46
CA THR A 40 1.89 2.27 16.54
C THR A 40 2.25 3.69 16.13
N SER A 41 2.23 3.99 14.84
CA SER A 41 2.48 5.33 14.30
C SER A 41 1.29 5.73 13.45
N ASN A 42 1.04 7.03 13.32
CA ASN A 42 -0.06 7.53 12.50
C ASN A 42 0.32 7.72 11.03
N VAL A 43 1.57 7.48 10.67
CA VAL A 43 2.04 7.60 9.28
C VAL A 43 2.87 6.40 8.90
N LEU A 44 2.56 5.82 7.72
CA LEU A 44 3.38 4.81 7.07
C LEU A 44 3.79 5.33 5.70
N ARG A 45 5.09 5.35 5.44
CA ARG A 45 5.60 5.69 4.13
C ARG A 45 5.92 4.44 3.35
N ILE A 46 5.32 4.27 2.17
CA ILE A 46 5.59 3.16 1.27
C ILE A 46 6.30 3.69 0.03
N GLU A 47 7.54 3.27 -0.16
CA GLU A 47 8.29 3.58 -1.37
C GLU A 47 8.22 2.40 -2.32
N THR A 48 7.77 2.65 -3.54
CA THR A 48 7.51 1.61 -4.52
C THR A 48 8.44 1.74 -5.73
N ASP A 49 8.85 0.59 -6.23
CA ASP A 49 9.44 0.43 -7.54
C ASP A 49 8.89 -0.88 -8.08
N MET A 50 7.68 -0.79 -8.66
CA MET A 50 6.95 -1.98 -9.12
C MET A 50 6.84 -1.97 -10.63
N VAL A 51 7.16 -3.11 -11.22
CA VAL A 51 7.01 -3.35 -12.67
C VAL A 51 6.17 -4.60 -12.87
N HIS A 52 5.08 -4.48 -13.62
CA HIS A 52 4.17 -5.58 -13.92
C HIS A 52 3.67 -6.29 -12.66
N GLY A 53 2.81 -5.62 -11.92
CA GLY A 53 2.29 -6.24 -10.70
C GLY A 53 1.04 -5.57 -10.18
N LYS A 54 0.61 -6.04 -9.03
CA LYS A 54 -0.54 -5.47 -8.32
C LYS A 54 -0.21 -5.31 -6.85
N LEU A 55 -0.67 -4.21 -6.29
CA LEU A 55 -0.57 -3.96 -4.85
C LEU A 55 -2.00 -3.82 -4.31
N PHE A 56 -2.36 -4.71 -3.41
CA PHE A 56 -3.65 -4.67 -2.73
C PHE A 56 -3.46 -4.12 -1.32
N ILE A 57 -4.20 -3.08 -1.01
CA ILE A 57 -4.26 -2.52 0.34
C ILE A 57 -5.63 -2.87 0.90
N VAL A 58 -5.66 -3.74 1.89
CA VAL A 58 -6.91 -4.06 2.58
C VAL A 58 -6.97 -3.18 3.82
N GLY A 59 -7.88 -2.22 3.79
CA GLY A 59 -7.97 -1.20 4.83
C GLY A 59 -9.16 -1.39 5.75
N SER A 60 -9.13 -0.67 6.85
CA SER A 60 -10.24 -0.52 7.78
C SER A 60 -10.60 0.96 7.88
N PRO A 61 -11.73 1.31 8.49
CA PRO A 61 -12.07 2.72 8.68
C PRO A 61 -10.95 3.49 9.38
N GLY A 62 -10.70 4.71 8.94
CA GLY A 62 -9.65 5.54 9.50
C GLY A 62 -8.30 5.44 8.80
N ILE A 63 -8.21 4.69 7.70
CA ILE A 63 -6.99 4.64 6.88
C ILE A 63 -7.17 5.56 5.67
N VAL A 64 -6.22 6.46 5.49
CA VAL A 64 -6.18 7.40 4.36
C VAL A 64 -4.96 7.09 3.51
N ILE A 65 -5.14 7.05 2.20
CA ILE A 65 -4.06 6.77 1.26
C ILE A 65 -3.75 8.04 0.45
N ASP A 66 -2.49 8.47 0.53
CA ASP A 66 -1.97 9.61 -0.21
C ASP A 66 -1.04 9.09 -1.31
N THR A 67 -1.39 9.39 -2.57
CA THR A 67 -0.64 8.93 -3.74
C THR A 67 0.06 10.05 -4.48
N ASP A 68 0.14 11.24 -3.90
CA ASP A 68 0.71 12.40 -4.59
C ASP A 68 2.18 12.20 -4.96
N GLY A 69 2.90 11.36 -4.23
CA GLY A 69 4.30 11.06 -4.51
C GLY A 69 4.55 9.96 -5.53
N LEU A 70 3.49 9.40 -6.14
CA LEU A 70 3.63 8.31 -7.10
C LEU A 70 3.76 8.82 -8.54
N ASN A 71 4.73 8.27 -9.25
CA ASN A 71 4.84 8.42 -10.70
C ASN A 71 4.25 7.19 -11.37
N LEU A 72 3.22 7.40 -12.17
CA LEU A 72 2.49 6.33 -12.84
C LEU A 72 2.83 6.29 -14.31
N THR A 73 3.28 5.13 -14.80
CA THR A 73 3.48 4.89 -16.22
C THR A 73 2.69 3.65 -16.60
N TYR A 74 1.67 3.83 -17.44
CA TYR A 74 0.75 2.76 -17.82
C TYR A 74 0.21 2.02 -16.59
N SER A 75 -0.11 2.75 -15.54
CA SER A 75 -0.54 2.20 -14.25
C SER A 75 -1.85 2.82 -13.83
N LYS A 76 -2.58 2.15 -12.92
CA LYS A 76 -3.87 2.60 -12.44
C LYS A 76 -3.94 2.55 -10.92
N LEU A 77 -4.70 3.48 -10.36
CA LEU A 77 -5.04 3.50 -8.95
C LEU A 77 -6.55 3.28 -8.84
N LYS A 78 -6.94 2.28 -8.05
CA LYS A 78 -8.34 2.06 -7.69
C LYS A 78 -8.47 2.23 -6.20
N LEU A 79 -8.69 3.45 -5.79
CA LEU A 79 -8.78 3.81 -4.38
C LEU A 79 -10.24 4.08 -4.02
N ARG A 80 -10.60 3.69 -2.81
CA ARG A 80 -11.88 4.04 -2.23
C ARG A 80 -11.67 5.30 -1.42
N SER A 81 -11.97 6.44 -2.02
CA SER A 81 -11.88 7.69 -1.29
C SER A 81 -13.06 7.81 -0.35
N GLU A 82 -12.80 7.75 0.94
CA GLU A 82 -13.74 8.20 1.92
C GLU A 82 -13.18 9.42 2.62
N SER A 83 -14.00 10.46 2.67
CA SER A 83 -13.74 11.54 3.58
C SER A 83 -13.96 10.98 4.99
N ALA A 84 -12.88 10.64 5.66
CA ALA A 84 -12.99 10.28 7.06
C ALA A 84 -13.38 11.54 7.83
N ALA A 85 -14.49 11.47 8.54
CA ALA A 85 -14.81 12.50 9.51
C ALA A 85 -13.87 12.31 10.70
N GLY A 86 -12.98 13.26 10.93
CA GLY A 86 -12.02 13.22 12.04
C GLY A 86 -10.61 12.83 11.60
N ASP A 87 -9.74 12.67 12.58
CA ASP A 87 -8.34 12.36 12.33
C ASP A 87 -8.17 10.92 11.84
N PRO A 88 -7.38 10.70 10.79
CA PRO A 88 -7.13 9.34 10.32
C PRO A 88 -6.31 8.57 11.37
N ARG A 89 -6.65 7.30 11.52
CA ARG A 89 -5.90 6.39 12.39
C ARG A 89 -4.53 6.08 11.80
N LEU A 90 -4.44 6.01 10.49
CA LEU A 90 -3.21 5.76 9.76
C LEU A 90 -3.27 6.50 8.43
N ARG A 91 -2.22 7.24 8.13
CA ARG A 91 -2.02 7.83 6.82
C ARG A 91 -0.93 7.06 6.10
N ILE A 92 -1.26 6.49 4.96
CA ILE A 92 -0.30 5.79 4.11
C ILE A 92 0.14 6.74 3.00
N GLU A 93 1.42 7.10 3.00
CA GLU A 93 1.99 7.98 2.00
C GLU A 93 2.81 7.15 1.03
N PHE A 94 2.37 7.13 -0.23
CA PHE A 94 3.09 6.44 -1.29
C PHE A 94 4.06 7.37 -1.99
N ALA A 95 5.22 6.82 -2.35
CA ALA A 95 6.20 7.50 -3.19
C ALA A 95 6.84 6.48 -4.12
N GLY A 96 7.52 6.96 -5.16
CA GLY A 96 8.23 6.11 -6.10
C GLY A 96 7.51 5.99 -7.43
N LYS A 97 7.64 4.84 -8.08
CA LYS A 97 7.14 4.64 -9.43
C LYS A 97 6.46 3.29 -9.62
N LEU A 98 5.46 3.31 -10.48
CA LEU A 98 4.73 2.13 -10.92
C LEU A 98 4.79 2.08 -12.44
N LEU A 99 5.19 0.94 -13.00
CA LEU A 99 5.21 0.69 -14.42
C LEU A 99 4.37 -0.54 -14.72
N HIS A 100 3.30 -0.39 -15.49
CA HIS A 100 2.35 -1.46 -15.78
C HIS A 100 1.86 -2.16 -14.51
N ALA A 101 1.53 -1.39 -13.50
CA ALA A 101 1.11 -1.90 -12.20
C ALA A 101 -0.22 -1.28 -11.79
N LYS A 102 -0.83 -1.86 -10.75
CA LYS A 102 -2.08 -1.34 -10.19
C LYS A 102 -1.98 -1.29 -8.68
N VAL A 103 -2.53 -0.26 -8.09
CA VAL A 103 -2.77 -0.19 -6.65
C VAL A 103 -4.28 -0.22 -6.43
N ILE A 104 -4.73 -1.20 -5.67
CA ILE A 104 -6.15 -1.43 -5.44
C ILE A 104 -6.41 -1.40 -3.94
N GLU A 105 -7.25 -0.49 -3.51
CA GLU A 105 -7.72 -0.44 -2.14
C GLU A 105 -8.95 -1.33 -2.01
N GLN A 106 -8.93 -2.26 -1.07
CA GLN A 106 -10.04 -3.16 -0.78
C GLN A 106 -10.50 -2.95 0.65
N ARG A 107 -11.76 -3.25 0.91
CA ARG A 107 -12.32 -3.30 2.24
C ARG A 107 -12.69 -4.73 2.60
N PRO A 108 -12.50 -5.10 3.85
CA PRO A 108 -12.92 -6.43 4.30
C PRO A 108 -14.44 -6.59 4.29
#